data_a9a84332188ef91e7febee29a37e2bbb
#
_entry.id   a9a84332188ef91e7febee29a37e2bbb
#
_cell.length_a   1.000
_cell.length_b   1.000
_cell.length_c   1.000
_cell.angle_alpha   90.00
_cell.angle_beta   90.00
_cell.angle_gamma   90.00
#
_symmetry.space_group_name_H-M   'P 1'
#
loop_
_entity.id
_entity.type
_entity.pdbx_description
1 polymer ?
#
loop_
_entity_poly.entity_id
_entity_poly.type
_entity_poly.pdbx_seq_one_letter_code
_entity_poly.pdbx_strand_id
1 'polypeptide(L)'
;MTTTPKTQADKDQHKRDRFKALKMPRVNALVQKHKQLVNLANRSNYKFTEGEAELIVQLYKKLLEDAEEKWLNHDSFNLVKLETFDQTELD
;
A
#
# COMPACT_ATOMS: atom_id res chain seq x y z
N MET A 1 25.10 -9.13 32.96
CA MET A 1 24.12 -8.08 32.69
C MET A 1 22.73 -8.68 32.59
N THR A 2 21.84 -8.21 33.39
CA THR A 2 20.48 -8.70 33.39
C THR A 2 19.70 -8.05 32.26
N THR A 3 19.18 -8.86 31.38
CA THR A 3 18.29 -8.38 30.32
C THR A 3 16.92 -8.13 30.93
N THR A 4 16.46 -6.91 30.83
CA THR A 4 15.10 -6.59 31.23
C THR A 4 14.16 -7.14 30.17
N PRO A 5 13.13 -7.89 30.56
CA PRO A 5 12.16 -8.37 29.56
C PRO A 5 11.51 -7.17 28.87
N LYS A 6 11.33 -7.28 27.58
CA LYS A 6 10.66 -6.23 26.83
C LYS A 6 9.22 -6.14 27.27
N THR A 7 8.77 -4.93 27.57
CA THR A 7 7.37 -4.66 27.88
C THR A 7 6.54 -4.65 26.59
N GLN A 8 5.22 -4.67 26.73
CA GLN A 8 4.35 -4.55 25.55
C GLN A 8 4.59 -3.21 24.84
N ALA A 9 4.84 -2.16 25.60
CA ALA A 9 5.14 -0.84 25.03
C ALA A 9 6.43 -0.88 24.19
N ASP A 10 7.46 -1.59 24.65
CA ASP A 10 8.70 -1.71 23.90
C ASP A 10 8.51 -2.51 22.62
N LYS A 11 7.72 -3.57 22.69
CA LYS A 11 7.41 -4.38 21.51
C LYS A 11 6.60 -3.58 20.50
N ASP A 12 5.64 -2.79 20.95
CA ASP A 12 4.83 -1.95 20.08
C ASP A 12 5.67 -0.87 19.43
N GLN A 13 6.60 -0.28 20.17
CA GLN A 13 7.51 0.72 19.62
C GLN A 13 8.41 0.12 18.54
N HIS A 14 8.92 -1.08 18.78
CA HIS A 14 9.73 -1.79 17.78
C HIS A 14 8.94 -2.06 16.50
N LYS A 15 7.69 -2.52 16.63
CA LYS A 15 6.81 -2.74 15.48
C LYS A 15 6.54 -1.43 14.73
N ARG A 16 6.32 -0.36 15.47
CA ARG A 16 6.08 0.96 14.89
C ARG A 16 7.31 1.45 14.11
N ASP A 17 8.48 1.28 14.69
CA ASP A 17 9.73 1.71 14.06
C ASP A 17 9.99 0.93 12.77
N ARG A 18 9.72 -0.37 12.79
CA ARG A 18 9.87 -1.20 11.59
C ARG A 18 8.88 -0.77 10.51
N PHE A 19 7.63 -0.49 10.88
CA PHE A 19 6.64 -0.03 9.92
C PHE A 19 7.09 1.27 9.27
N LYS A 20 7.55 2.23 10.07
CA LYS A 20 8.03 3.52 9.55
C LYS A 20 9.22 3.35 8.61
N ALA A 21 10.14 2.46 8.98
CA ALA A 21 11.34 2.23 8.17
C ALA A 21 11.01 1.59 6.82
N LEU A 22 10.01 0.70 6.78
CA LEU A 22 9.68 -0.06 5.58
C LEU A 22 8.60 0.59 4.71
N LYS A 23 7.80 1.47 5.29
CA LYS A 23 6.63 2.04 4.62
C LYS A 23 6.98 2.79 3.35
N MET A 24 7.82 3.80 3.44
CA MET A 24 8.09 4.65 2.29
C MET A 24 8.86 3.97 1.17
N PRO A 25 9.89 3.16 1.45
CA PRO A 25 10.54 2.42 0.36
C PRO A 25 9.56 1.53 -0.41
N ARG A 26 8.63 0.88 0.31
CA ARG A 26 7.65 0.00 -0.34
C ARG A 26 6.57 0.77 -1.08
N VAL A 27 6.10 1.89 -0.52
CA VAL A 27 5.15 2.77 -1.22
C VAL A 27 5.79 3.31 -2.50
N ASN A 28 7.03 3.77 -2.41
CA ASN A 28 7.74 4.30 -3.57
C ASN A 28 7.95 3.22 -4.64
N ALA A 29 8.26 1.99 -4.23
CA ALA A 29 8.42 0.88 -5.16
C ALA A 29 7.10 0.56 -5.87
N LEU A 30 6.00 0.58 -5.15
CA LEU A 30 4.67 0.36 -5.74
C LEU A 30 4.34 1.44 -6.77
N VAL A 31 4.54 2.71 -6.40
CA VAL A 31 4.28 3.83 -7.31
C VAL A 31 5.15 3.71 -8.57
N GLN A 32 6.41 3.34 -8.40
CA GLN A 32 7.33 3.20 -9.53
C GLN A 32 6.89 2.08 -10.47
N LYS A 33 6.49 0.94 -9.92
CA LYS A 33 5.97 -0.18 -10.73
C LYS A 33 4.67 0.19 -11.43
N HIS A 34 3.80 0.93 -10.74
CA HIS A 34 2.57 1.43 -11.35
C HIS A 34 2.88 2.32 -12.55
N LYS A 35 3.83 3.25 -12.40
CA LYS A 35 4.22 4.14 -13.49
C LYS A 35 4.78 3.35 -14.69
N GLN A 36 5.58 2.33 -14.42
CA GLN A 36 6.14 1.48 -15.49
C GLN A 36 5.02 0.77 -16.24
N LEU A 37 4.04 0.24 -15.53
CA LEU A 37 2.92 -0.44 -16.15
C LEU A 37 2.05 0.52 -16.96
N VAL A 38 1.76 1.69 -16.42
CA VAL A 38 0.94 2.70 -17.08
C VAL A 38 1.62 3.24 -18.34
N ASN A 39 2.95 3.26 -18.37
CA ASN A 39 3.67 3.67 -19.57
C ASN A 39 3.34 2.81 -20.79
N LEU A 40 2.95 1.55 -20.58
CA LEU A 40 2.54 0.67 -21.67
C LEU A 40 1.20 1.07 -22.28
N ALA A 41 0.44 1.94 -21.61
CA ALA A 41 -0.82 2.45 -22.15
C ALA A 41 -0.61 3.52 -23.23
N ASN A 42 0.63 3.89 -23.52
CA ASN A 42 0.96 4.84 -24.57
C ASN A 42 0.77 4.20 -25.95
N ARG A 43 -0.33 4.51 -26.61
CA ARG A 43 -0.73 3.92 -27.88
C ARG A 43 0.19 4.32 -29.04
N SER A 44 0.99 5.34 -28.86
CA SER A 44 1.99 5.73 -29.87
C SER A 44 3.15 4.75 -29.94
N ASN A 45 3.47 4.11 -28.81
CA ASN A 45 4.63 3.20 -28.70
C ASN A 45 4.24 1.74 -28.56
N TYR A 46 3.05 1.45 -28.04
CA TYR A 46 2.65 0.09 -27.72
C TYR A 46 1.25 -0.20 -28.24
N LYS A 47 1.06 -1.46 -28.64
CA LYS A 47 -0.24 -1.92 -29.12
C LYS A 47 -0.80 -2.93 -28.15
N PHE A 48 -2.04 -2.71 -27.72
CA PHE A 48 -2.74 -3.62 -26.85
C PHE A 48 -4.21 -3.67 -27.23
N THR A 49 -4.86 -4.77 -26.85
CA THR A 49 -6.29 -4.94 -27.09
C THR A 49 -7.07 -4.33 -25.92
N GLU A 50 -8.33 -4.04 -26.18
CA GLU A 50 -9.23 -3.57 -25.14
C GLU A 50 -9.37 -4.61 -24.02
N GLY A 51 -9.42 -5.90 -24.39
CA GLY A 51 -9.49 -6.96 -23.40
C GLY A 51 -8.27 -7.02 -22.48
N GLU A 52 -7.10 -6.79 -23.04
CA GLU A 52 -5.87 -6.73 -22.23
C GLU A 52 -5.90 -5.55 -21.25
N ALA A 53 -6.36 -4.39 -21.72
CA ALA A 53 -6.50 -3.23 -20.86
C ALA A 53 -7.50 -3.47 -19.74
N GLU A 54 -8.64 -4.10 -20.04
CA GLU A 54 -9.65 -4.42 -19.05
C GLU A 54 -9.13 -5.39 -17.97
N LEU A 55 -8.35 -6.40 -18.39
CA LEU A 55 -7.77 -7.35 -17.46
C LEU A 55 -6.80 -6.66 -16.49
N ILE A 56 -6.01 -5.71 -17.00
CA ILE A 56 -5.10 -4.95 -16.13
C ILE A 56 -5.88 -4.12 -15.11
N VAL A 57 -6.95 -3.47 -15.55
CA VAL A 57 -7.80 -2.68 -14.64
C VAL A 57 -8.46 -3.58 -13.60
N GLN A 58 -8.95 -4.75 -14.01
CA GLN A 58 -9.53 -5.71 -13.07
C GLN A 58 -8.52 -6.19 -12.04
N LEU A 59 -7.27 -6.38 -12.44
CA LEU A 59 -6.21 -6.72 -11.50
C LEU A 59 -6.03 -5.62 -10.45
N TYR A 60 -5.99 -4.35 -10.88
CA TYR A 60 -5.89 -3.23 -9.94
C TYR A 60 -7.04 -3.23 -8.93
N LYS A 61 -8.25 -3.50 -9.40
CA LYS A 61 -9.41 -3.56 -8.52
C LYS A 61 -9.26 -4.66 -7.47
N LYS A 62 -8.77 -5.83 -7.88
CA LYS A 62 -8.54 -6.94 -6.96
C LYS A 62 -7.45 -6.62 -5.94
N LEU A 63 -6.38 -5.97 -6.39
CA LEU A 63 -5.31 -5.57 -5.49
C LEU A 63 -5.81 -4.54 -4.47
N LEU A 64 -6.67 -3.62 -4.92
CA LEU A 64 -7.27 -2.65 -4.02
C LEU A 64 -8.17 -3.31 -3.00
N GLU A 65 -9.01 -4.25 -3.41
CA GLU A 65 -9.86 -5.01 -2.49
C GLU A 65 -9.04 -5.74 -1.44
N ASP A 66 -7.96 -6.37 -1.85
CA ASP A 66 -7.04 -7.05 -0.94
C ASP A 66 -6.41 -6.06 0.05
N ALA A 67 -5.99 -4.92 -0.45
CA ALA A 67 -5.39 -3.89 0.39
C ALA A 67 -6.39 -3.35 1.40
N GLU A 68 -7.63 -3.10 0.98
CA GLU A 68 -8.67 -2.63 1.88
C GLU A 68 -8.94 -3.64 2.99
N GLU A 69 -9.01 -4.91 2.64
CA GLU A 69 -9.22 -5.97 3.62
C GLU A 69 -8.10 -6.02 4.66
N LYS A 70 -6.85 -5.94 4.20
CA LYS A 70 -5.69 -6.07 5.08
C LYS A 70 -5.41 -4.83 5.90
N TRP A 71 -5.66 -3.66 5.34
CA TRP A 71 -5.31 -2.39 5.98
C TRP A 71 -6.45 -1.81 6.81
N LEU A 72 -7.68 -2.02 6.38
CA LEU A 72 -8.81 -1.28 6.92
C LEU A 72 -9.89 -2.15 7.58
N ASN A 73 -9.91 -3.43 7.26
CA ASN A 73 -10.99 -4.29 7.73
C ASN A 73 -10.68 -4.88 9.09
N HIS A 74 -10.62 -4.03 10.09
CA HIS A 74 -10.51 -4.44 11.47
C HIS A 74 -11.27 -3.44 12.36
N ASP A 75 -11.52 -3.86 13.61
CA ASP A 75 -12.46 -3.18 14.51
C ASP A 75 -12.14 -1.72 14.80
N SER A 76 -10.87 -1.36 14.78
CA SER A 76 -10.49 0.02 15.09
C SER A 76 -10.50 0.95 13.89
N PHE A 77 -10.77 0.44 12.70
CA PHE A 77 -10.84 1.29 11.51
C PHE A 77 -12.26 1.53 11.07
N ASN A 78 -12.49 2.75 10.63
CA ASN A 78 -13.76 3.18 10.09
C ASN A 78 -13.51 3.71 8.68
N LEU A 79 -14.29 3.24 7.71
CA LEU A 79 -14.16 3.67 6.32
C LEU A 79 -14.33 5.18 6.15
N VAL A 80 -15.07 5.82 7.06
CA VAL A 80 -15.24 7.28 7.03
C VAL A 80 -13.90 8.00 7.11
N LYS A 81 -12.92 7.42 7.78
CA LYS A 81 -11.60 8.03 7.87
C LYS A 81 -10.86 8.10 6.55
N LEU A 82 -11.23 7.26 5.59
CA LEU A 82 -10.64 7.30 4.26
C LEU A 82 -11.03 8.57 3.50
N GLU A 83 -12.23 9.09 3.78
CA GLU A 83 -12.70 10.30 3.13
C GLU A 83 -11.89 11.53 3.56
N THR A 84 -11.27 11.44 4.74
CA THR A 84 -10.44 12.50 5.27
C THR A 84 -8.95 12.18 5.17
N PHE A 85 -8.61 11.16 4.40
CA PHE A 85 -7.22 10.75 4.24
C PHE A 85 -6.38 11.89 3.68
N ASP A 86 -5.30 12.20 4.38
CA ASP A 86 -4.36 13.23 3.99
C ASP A 86 -3.02 12.56 3.70
N GLN A 87 -2.39 12.96 2.62
CA GLN A 87 -1.10 12.39 2.24
C GLN A 87 -0.04 12.59 3.33
N THR A 88 -0.18 13.61 4.16
CA THR A 88 0.72 13.83 5.28
C THR A 88 0.69 12.68 6.28
N GLU A 89 -0.38 11.92 6.33
CA GLU A 89 -0.47 10.75 7.20
C GLU A 89 0.46 9.61 6.77
N LEU A 90 0.96 9.65 5.54
CA LEU A 90 1.94 8.68 5.05
C LEU A 90 3.36 9.01 5.48
N ASP A 91 3.60 10.25 5.81
CA ASP A 91 4.94 10.72 6.18
C ASP A 91 5.28 10.46 7.70
#